data_45dd9b06e67b6da5df4e3febeaeee2e3
#
_entry.id   45dd9b06e67b6da5df4e3febeaeee2e3
#
_cell.length_a   1.000
_cell.length_b   1.000
_cell.length_c   1.000
_cell.angle_alpha   90.00
_cell.angle_beta   90.00
_cell.angle_gamma   90.00
#
_symmetry.space_group_name_H-M   'P 1'
#
loop_
_entity.id
_entity.type
_entity.pdbx_description
1 polymer ?
#
loop_
_entity_poly.entity_id
_entity_poly.type
_entity_poly.pdbx_seq_one_letter_code
_entity_poly.pdbx_strand_id
1 'polypeptide(L)'
;MEKGLMEIPVIKAQLRAKEGKSSTKKVRKEGNIPSVLYGMKEQTVPLKMDAKTFIKMLSHLEGKHPIVKLEIEGDAHLDSPAIIKEIQRDPVNNSIIHVDFLKIRLDQKIHTSVPVVLVGQSEGVKMGGVLDHQLRELEIECLALQIPAHIEIDVTNLVLGHSIHVSDITPPEGVKILTDPDLSLIHISEPTRLLSI
;
A
#
# COMPACT_ATOMS: atom_id res chain seq x y z
N MET A 1 -6.52 -23.73 16.85
CA MET A 1 -6.71 -22.32 16.50
C MET A 1 -6.84 -22.28 14.98
N GLU A 2 -8.06 -22.08 14.51
CA GLU A 2 -8.41 -22.11 13.10
C GLU A 2 -7.70 -20.95 12.42
N LYS A 3 -6.86 -21.27 11.42
CA LYS A 3 -6.40 -20.29 10.43
C LYS A 3 -7.65 -19.85 9.66
N GLY A 4 -8.20 -18.68 10.03
CA GLY A 4 -9.30 -18.10 9.28
C GLY A 4 -8.92 -18.05 7.81
N LEU A 5 -9.73 -18.70 6.96
CA LEU A 5 -9.63 -18.55 5.51
C LEU A 5 -9.69 -17.04 5.23
N MET A 6 -8.61 -16.49 4.69
CA MET A 6 -8.60 -15.10 4.21
C MET A 6 -9.65 -14.98 3.13
N GLU A 7 -10.78 -14.38 3.44
CA GLU A 7 -11.76 -14.00 2.42
C GLU A 7 -11.14 -12.91 1.56
N ILE A 8 -10.70 -13.29 0.37
CA ILE A 8 -10.20 -12.34 -0.63
C ILE A 8 -11.40 -11.52 -1.11
N PRO A 9 -11.42 -10.21 -0.90
CA PRO A 9 -12.54 -9.37 -1.33
C PRO A 9 -12.67 -9.36 -2.84
N VAL A 10 -13.93 -9.39 -3.31
CA VAL A 10 -14.25 -9.40 -4.73
C VAL A 10 -14.60 -8.00 -5.19
N ILE A 11 -13.99 -7.54 -6.25
CA ILE A 11 -14.26 -6.26 -6.91
C ILE A 11 -14.87 -6.52 -8.28
N LYS A 12 -16.06 -5.96 -8.52
CA LYS A 12 -16.69 -5.97 -9.83
C LYS A 12 -16.16 -4.79 -10.65
N ALA A 13 -15.64 -5.07 -11.82
CA ALA A 13 -15.15 -4.08 -12.75
C ALA A 13 -15.76 -4.27 -14.14
N GLN A 14 -15.80 -3.21 -14.92
CA GLN A 14 -16.29 -3.24 -16.31
C GLN A 14 -15.17 -2.84 -17.25
N LEU A 15 -15.14 -3.46 -18.42
CA LEU A 15 -14.22 -3.08 -19.48
C LEU A 15 -14.51 -1.65 -19.95
N ARG A 16 -13.44 -0.90 -20.20
CA ARG A 16 -13.50 0.45 -20.74
C ARG A 16 -12.78 0.49 -22.09
N ALA A 17 -13.38 1.17 -23.08
CA ALA A 17 -12.69 1.46 -24.32
C ALA A 17 -11.44 2.33 -24.06
N LYS A 18 -10.37 2.09 -24.80
CA LYS A 18 -9.14 2.92 -24.78
C LYS A 18 -9.45 4.29 -25.41
N GLU A 19 -10.08 5.16 -24.67
CA GLU A 19 -10.37 6.53 -25.11
C GLU A 19 -9.51 7.53 -24.30
N GLY A 20 -9.23 8.69 -24.89
CA GLY A 20 -8.32 9.69 -24.35
C GLY A 20 -8.80 10.39 -23.05
N LYS A 21 -8.15 11.52 -22.72
CA LYS A 21 -8.36 12.29 -21.47
C LYS A 21 -9.83 12.70 -21.20
N SER A 22 -10.64 12.94 -22.23
CA SER A 22 -12.06 13.34 -22.10
C SER A 22 -12.92 12.20 -21.52
N SER A 23 -12.69 10.97 -21.95
CA SER A 23 -13.39 9.76 -21.47
C SER A 23 -13.14 9.51 -19.99
N THR A 24 -11.89 9.64 -19.52
CA THR A 24 -11.53 9.46 -18.10
C THR A 24 -12.25 10.48 -17.21
N LYS A 25 -12.39 11.73 -17.68
CA LYS A 25 -13.14 12.78 -16.96
C LYS A 25 -14.64 12.45 -16.86
N LYS A 26 -15.22 11.85 -17.93
CA LYS A 26 -16.62 11.42 -17.95
C LYS A 26 -16.86 10.29 -16.95
N VAL A 27 -15.99 9.27 -16.93
CA VAL A 27 -16.06 8.13 -15.99
C VAL A 27 -16.11 8.63 -14.54
N ARG A 28 -15.24 9.58 -14.18
CA ARG A 28 -15.22 10.15 -12.81
C ARG A 28 -16.48 10.95 -12.49
N LYS A 29 -17.05 11.68 -13.46
CA LYS A 29 -18.32 12.42 -13.28
C LYS A 29 -19.52 11.49 -13.06
N GLU A 30 -19.46 10.28 -13.61
CA GLU A 30 -20.48 9.23 -13.45
C GLU A 30 -20.35 8.48 -12.11
N GLY A 31 -19.41 8.89 -11.25
CA GLY A 31 -19.16 8.25 -9.95
C GLY A 31 -18.33 6.96 -10.02
N ASN A 32 -17.66 6.72 -11.17
CA ASN A 32 -16.79 5.58 -11.37
C ASN A 32 -15.33 5.97 -11.26
N ILE A 33 -14.49 5.02 -10.83
CA ILE A 33 -13.02 5.16 -10.78
C ILE A 33 -12.45 4.46 -12.01
N PRO A 34 -11.68 5.18 -12.85
CA PRO A 34 -10.90 4.53 -13.90
C PRO A 34 -9.75 3.74 -13.29
N SER A 35 -9.51 2.56 -13.80
CA SER A 35 -8.45 1.66 -13.35
C SER A 35 -7.81 0.94 -14.52
N VAL A 36 -6.69 0.30 -14.25
CA VAL A 36 -5.98 -0.55 -15.20
C VAL A 36 -5.59 -1.87 -14.54
N LEU A 37 -5.70 -2.95 -15.30
CA LEU A 37 -5.19 -4.26 -14.93
C LEU A 37 -4.03 -4.59 -15.88
N TYR A 38 -2.87 -4.90 -15.33
CA TYR A 38 -1.68 -5.32 -16.08
C TYR A 38 -0.93 -6.42 -15.33
N GLY A 39 -0.01 -7.07 -16.01
CA GLY A 39 0.83 -8.14 -15.43
C GLY A 39 0.90 -9.36 -16.33
N MET A 40 1.73 -10.33 -15.92
CA MET A 40 1.91 -11.64 -16.57
C MET A 40 2.21 -11.61 -18.10
N LYS A 41 2.84 -10.51 -18.60
CA LYS A 41 3.12 -10.27 -20.03
C LYS A 41 1.87 -10.15 -20.91
N GLU A 42 0.70 -9.98 -20.31
CA GLU A 42 -0.55 -9.74 -21.03
C GLU A 42 -0.72 -8.26 -21.35
N GLN A 43 -1.62 -7.94 -22.27
CA GLN A 43 -1.93 -6.56 -22.62
C GLN A 43 -2.62 -5.86 -21.45
N THR A 44 -2.30 -4.59 -21.24
CA THR A 44 -2.96 -3.74 -20.25
C THR A 44 -4.43 -3.59 -20.57
N VAL A 45 -5.30 -3.95 -19.65
CA VAL A 45 -6.77 -3.89 -19.78
C VAL A 45 -7.28 -2.66 -19.03
N PRO A 46 -7.86 -1.67 -19.72
CA PRO A 46 -8.49 -0.53 -19.08
C PRO A 46 -9.82 -0.92 -18.49
N LEU A 47 -10.03 -0.60 -17.22
CA LEU A 47 -11.22 -0.93 -16.44
C LEU A 47 -11.87 0.32 -15.87
N LYS A 48 -13.12 0.20 -15.44
CA LYS A 48 -13.82 1.15 -14.57
C LYS A 48 -14.56 0.38 -13.49
N MET A 49 -14.67 0.97 -12.30
CA MET A 49 -15.38 0.39 -11.17
C MET A 49 -16.17 1.44 -10.41
N ASP A 50 -17.19 1.04 -9.68
CA ASP A 50 -17.99 1.95 -8.86
C ASP A 50 -17.18 2.47 -7.65
N ALA A 51 -17.09 3.81 -7.52
CA ALA A 51 -16.32 4.46 -6.48
C ALA A 51 -16.83 4.14 -5.07
N LYS A 52 -18.13 4.09 -4.86
CA LYS A 52 -18.71 3.85 -3.54
C LYS A 52 -18.42 2.44 -3.05
N THR A 53 -18.57 1.45 -3.92
CA THR A 53 -18.30 0.05 -3.62
C THR A 53 -16.80 -0.15 -3.32
N PHE A 54 -15.93 0.46 -4.13
CA PHE A 54 -14.49 0.37 -3.94
C PHE A 54 -14.03 1.01 -2.61
N ILE A 55 -14.52 2.20 -2.26
CA ILE A 55 -14.19 2.88 -1.01
C ILE A 55 -14.66 2.07 0.20
N LYS A 56 -15.88 1.51 0.16
CA LYS A 56 -16.35 0.63 1.22
C LYS A 56 -15.48 -0.59 1.41
N MET A 57 -15.09 -1.24 0.32
CA MET A 57 -14.18 -2.39 0.38
C MET A 57 -12.81 -1.96 0.94
N LEU A 58 -12.26 -0.84 0.51
CA LEU A 58 -10.97 -0.34 0.97
C LEU A 58 -10.98 -0.10 2.49
N SER A 59 -12.06 0.45 3.05
CA SER A 59 -12.19 0.63 4.50
C SER A 59 -12.26 -0.68 5.29
N HIS A 60 -12.68 -1.79 4.67
CA HIS A 60 -12.64 -3.12 5.26
C HIS A 60 -11.26 -3.79 5.12
N LEU A 61 -10.41 -3.28 4.21
CA LEU A 61 -9.05 -3.74 3.99
C LEU A 61 -8.01 -3.00 4.82
N GLU A 62 -8.40 -1.95 5.57
CA GLU A 62 -7.48 -1.21 6.43
C GLU A 62 -6.74 -2.18 7.36
N GLY A 63 -5.41 -2.27 7.18
CA GLY A 63 -4.54 -3.21 7.88
C GLY A 63 -4.54 -4.65 7.34
N LYS A 64 -5.18 -4.93 6.20
CA LYS A 64 -5.17 -6.24 5.53
C LYS A 64 -4.50 -6.13 4.16
N HIS A 65 -4.11 -7.30 3.65
CA HIS A 65 -3.38 -7.39 2.38
C HIS A 65 -4.12 -6.75 1.20
N PRO A 66 -3.41 -6.07 0.30
CA PRO A 66 -4.02 -5.42 -0.87
C PRO A 66 -4.39 -6.42 -2.00
N ILE A 67 -4.62 -7.70 -1.65
CA ILE A 67 -5.02 -8.73 -2.62
C ILE A 67 -6.53 -8.71 -2.77
N VAL A 68 -6.98 -8.68 -4.01
CA VAL A 68 -8.39 -8.65 -4.38
C VAL A 68 -8.64 -9.63 -5.53
N LYS A 69 -9.84 -10.18 -5.61
CA LYS A 69 -10.31 -10.90 -6.79
C LYS A 69 -11.07 -9.93 -7.68
N LEU A 70 -10.58 -9.72 -8.89
CA LEU A 70 -11.30 -8.93 -9.89
C LEU A 70 -12.27 -9.83 -10.64
N GLU A 71 -13.54 -9.42 -10.69
CA GLU A 71 -14.58 -10.00 -11.56
C GLU A 71 -14.92 -8.96 -12.63
N ILE A 72 -14.65 -9.30 -13.90
CA ILE A 72 -14.78 -8.37 -15.01
C ILE A 72 -16.06 -8.70 -15.78
N GLU A 73 -17.02 -7.79 -15.75
CA GLU A 73 -18.25 -7.92 -16.49
C GLU A 73 -18.00 -7.97 -18.00
N GLY A 74 -18.41 -9.06 -18.63
CA GLY A 74 -18.28 -9.29 -20.08
C GLY A 74 -17.14 -10.20 -20.50
N ASP A 75 -16.18 -10.51 -19.63
CA ASP A 75 -15.11 -11.42 -19.97
C ASP A 75 -14.57 -12.19 -18.75
N ALA A 76 -15.16 -13.35 -18.47
CA ALA A 76 -14.77 -14.21 -17.35
C ALA A 76 -13.31 -14.75 -17.45
N HIS A 77 -12.68 -14.69 -18.63
CA HIS A 77 -11.28 -15.09 -18.80
C HIS A 77 -10.28 -14.11 -18.17
N LEU A 78 -10.73 -12.89 -17.90
CA LEU A 78 -9.95 -11.86 -17.24
C LEU A 78 -10.08 -11.89 -15.71
N ASP A 79 -11.01 -12.69 -15.18
CA ASP A 79 -11.17 -12.86 -13.74
C ASP A 79 -9.90 -13.44 -13.15
N SER A 80 -9.28 -12.71 -12.25
CA SER A 80 -7.99 -13.10 -11.70
C SER A 80 -7.71 -12.46 -10.35
N PRO A 81 -6.91 -13.11 -9.51
CA PRO A 81 -6.37 -12.45 -8.34
C PRO A 81 -5.43 -11.32 -8.79
N ALA A 82 -5.57 -10.19 -8.16
CA ALA A 82 -4.76 -9.01 -8.43
C ALA A 82 -4.36 -8.32 -7.12
N ILE A 83 -3.27 -7.58 -7.16
CA ILE A 83 -2.85 -6.70 -6.08
C ILE A 83 -3.18 -5.27 -6.47
N ILE A 84 -3.64 -4.50 -5.50
CA ILE A 84 -3.71 -3.05 -5.63
C ILE A 84 -2.28 -2.52 -5.53
N LYS A 85 -1.70 -2.13 -6.67
CA LYS A 85 -0.31 -1.66 -6.71
C LYS A 85 -0.21 -0.19 -6.31
N GLU A 86 -1.17 0.63 -6.80
CA GLU A 86 -1.17 2.07 -6.53
C GLU A 86 -2.60 2.60 -6.48
N ILE A 87 -2.85 3.53 -5.56
CA ILE A 87 -4.10 4.29 -5.48
C ILE A 87 -3.75 5.77 -5.58
N GLN A 88 -4.05 6.38 -6.71
CA GLN A 88 -3.86 7.82 -6.90
C GLN A 88 -5.02 8.60 -6.31
N ARG A 89 -4.72 9.57 -5.47
CA ARG A 89 -5.70 10.45 -4.83
C ARG A 89 -5.51 11.90 -5.26
N ASP A 90 -6.61 12.61 -5.31
CA ASP A 90 -6.62 14.06 -5.52
C ASP A 90 -6.07 14.75 -4.26
N PRO A 91 -5.03 15.61 -4.38
CA PRO A 91 -4.41 16.24 -3.22
C PRO A 91 -5.33 17.25 -2.51
N VAL A 92 -6.38 17.74 -3.18
CA VAL A 92 -7.28 18.77 -2.65
C VAL A 92 -8.46 18.15 -1.88
N ASN A 93 -9.13 17.17 -2.50
CA ASN A 93 -10.37 16.59 -1.95
C ASN A 93 -10.21 15.14 -1.50
N ASN A 94 -8.99 14.57 -1.60
CA ASN A 94 -8.63 13.20 -1.23
C ASN A 94 -9.45 12.11 -1.97
N SER A 95 -10.15 12.48 -3.06
CA SER A 95 -10.90 11.52 -3.85
C SER A 95 -9.97 10.63 -4.67
N ILE A 96 -10.37 9.37 -4.86
CA ILE A 96 -9.57 8.42 -5.65
C ILE A 96 -9.72 8.76 -7.13
N ILE A 97 -8.59 9.04 -7.78
CA ILE A 97 -8.50 9.42 -9.19
C ILE A 97 -8.27 8.19 -10.08
N HIS A 98 -7.41 7.29 -9.65
CA HIS A 98 -7.00 6.10 -10.41
C HIS A 98 -6.61 4.97 -9.49
N VAL A 99 -6.76 3.73 -9.95
CA VAL A 99 -6.31 2.53 -9.24
C VAL A 99 -5.60 1.61 -10.22
N ASP A 100 -4.42 1.17 -9.84
CA ASP A 100 -3.58 0.26 -10.60
C ASP A 100 -3.66 -1.13 -10.00
N PHE A 101 -4.09 -2.11 -10.80
CA PHE A 101 -4.13 -3.52 -10.43
C PHE A 101 -3.03 -4.28 -11.14
N LEU A 102 -2.25 -5.02 -10.39
CA LEU A 102 -1.27 -5.97 -10.89
C LEU A 102 -1.84 -7.38 -10.80
N LYS A 103 -2.06 -8.01 -11.97
CA LYS A 103 -2.47 -9.43 -12.05
C LYS A 103 -1.34 -10.29 -11.51
N ILE A 104 -1.66 -11.18 -10.58
CA ILE A 104 -0.68 -12.04 -9.92
C ILE A 104 -1.06 -13.51 -10.04
N ARG A 105 -0.06 -14.37 -9.85
CA ARG A 105 -0.24 -15.78 -9.51
C ARG A 105 0.08 -15.93 -8.04
N LEU A 106 -0.72 -16.71 -7.34
CA LEU A 106 -0.54 -16.92 -5.89
C LEU A 106 0.79 -17.60 -5.54
N ASP A 107 1.38 -18.30 -6.52
CA ASP A 107 2.64 -19.04 -6.37
C ASP A 107 3.90 -18.23 -6.69
N GLN A 108 3.76 -16.97 -7.09
CA GLN A 108 4.89 -16.13 -7.47
C GLN A 108 5.28 -15.17 -6.33
N LYS A 109 6.58 -14.93 -6.24
CA LYS A 109 7.11 -13.82 -5.44
C LYS A 109 6.76 -12.50 -6.11
N ILE A 110 6.33 -11.57 -5.32
CA ILE A 110 5.93 -10.24 -5.75
C ILE A 110 6.69 -9.18 -4.99
N HIS A 111 6.87 -8.04 -5.63
CA HIS A 111 7.46 -6.84 -5.03
C HIS A 111 6.33 -5.87 -4.70
N THR A 112 6.22 -5.52 -3.44
CA THR A 112 5.21 -4.58 -2.97
C THR A 112 5.76 -3.69 -1.87
N SER A 113 5.13 -2.52 -1.67
CA SER A 113 5.45 -1.63 -0.55
C SER A 113 4.51 -1.95 0.62
N VAL A 114 5.07 -1.99 1.82
CA VAL A 114 4.32 -2.24 3.05
C VAL A 114 4.56 -1.09 4.01
N PRO A 115 3.50 -0.54 4.64
CA PRO A 115 3.64 0.55 5.57
C PRO A 115 4.34 0.11 6.86
N VAL A 116 5.12 1.02 7.42
CA VAL A 116 5.79 0.87 8.71
C VAL A 116 4.97 1.52 9.79
N VAL A 117 4.70 0.78 10.86
CA VAL A 117 3.99 1.26 12.04
C VAL A 117 4.94 1.28 13.24
N LEU A 118 5.03 2.43 13.89
CA LEU A 118 5.85 2.61 15.07
C LEU A 118 5.07 2.19 16.31
N VAL A 119 5.68 1.31 17.11
CA VAL A 119 5.09 0.81 18.36
C VAL A 119 5.92 1.31 19.55
N GLY A 120 5.24 1.69 20.60
CA GLY A 120 5.88 2.21 21.81
C GLY A 120 6.03 3.73 21.82
N GLN A 121 6.56 4.25 22.93
CA GLN A 121 6.86 5.67 23.12
C GLN A 121 8.36 5.81 23.40
N SER A 122 9.08 6.45 22.49
CA SER A 122 10.54 6.54 22.62
C SER A 122 10.96 7.39 23.80
N GLU A 123 12.07 7.01 24.44
CA GLU A 123 12.69 7.78 25.52
C GLU A 123 13.16 9.15 25.04
N GLY A 124 13.66 9.23 23.81
CA GLY A 124 14.08 10.49 23.20
C GLY A 124 12.93 11.50 23.04
N VAL A 125 11.72 11.05 22.71
CA VAL A 125 10.53 11.92 22.65
C VAL A 125 10.11 12.38 24.04
N LYS A 126 10.20 11.51 25.07
CA LYS A 126 9.94 11.90 26.48
C LYS A 126 10.91 12.98 26.98
N MET A 127 12.14 13.01 26.46
CA MET A 127 13.14 14.02 26.76
C MET A 127 12.97 15.31 25.95
N GLY A 128 11.93 15.41 25.11
CA GLY A 128 11.62 16.59 24.30
C GLY A 128 12.14 16.53 22.87
N GLY A 129 12.67 15.40 22.41
CA GLY A 129 13.08 15.19 21.03
C GLY A 129 11.88 15.11 20.05
N VAL A 130 12.15 15.40 18.78
CA VAL A 130 11.20 15.26 17.70
C VAL A 130 11.54 14.00 16.92
N LEU A 131 10.56 13.10 16.80
CA LEU A 131 10.67 11.89 16.00
C LEU A 131 10.37 12.22 14.55
N ASP A 132 11.34 12.02 13.66
CA ASP A 132 11.19 12.16 12.22
C ASP A 132 11.11 10.79 11.56
N HIS A 133 9.98 10.52 10.94
CA HIS A 133 9.70 9.28 10.21
C HIS A 133 10.01 9.52 8.73
N GLN A 134 11.22 9.18 8.30
CA GLN A 134 11.72 9.45 6.95
C GLN A 134 11.16 8.47 5.92
N LEU A 135 11.14 7.16 6.24
CA LEU A 135 10.63 6.12 5.37
C LEU A 135 9.38 5.49 5.97
N ARG A 136 8.22 5.81 5.40
CA ARG A 136 6.92 5.31 5.87
C ARG A 136 6.52 3.97 5.29
N GLU A 137 7.17 3.55 4.22
CA GLU A 137 6.92 2.31 3.51
C GLU A 137 8.24 1.62 3.18
N LEU A 138 8.26 0.30 3.25
CA LEU A 138 9.39 -0.54 2.86
C LEU A 138 9.04 -1.38 1.66
N GLU A 139 9.94 -1.45 0.70
CA GLU A 139 9.82 -2.38 -0.43
C GLU A 139 10.23 -3.77 0.01
N ILE A 140 9.33 -4.73 -0.20
CA ILE A 140 9.53 -6.12 0.17
C ILE A 140 9.28 -7.06 -1.00
N GLU A 141 9.95 -8.21 -0.97
CA GLU A 141 9.69 -9.37 -1.82
C GLU A 141 9.11 -10.49 -0.96
N CYS A 142 7.92 -10.97 -1.29
CA CYS A 142 7.27 -12.08 -0.58
C CYS A 142 6.30 -12.83 -1.50
N LEU A 143 5.79 -13.97 -1.05
CA LEU A 143 4.66 -14.63 -1.70
C LEU A 143 3.37 -13.82 -1.46
N ALA A 144 2.46 -13.81 -2.45
CA ALA A 144 1.22 -13.07 -2.40
C ALA A 144 0.42 -13.32 -1.10
N LEU A 145 0.35 -14.57 -0.63
CA LEU A 145 -0.37 -14.96 0.58
C LEU A 145 0.35 -14.61 1.89
N GLN A 146 1.61 -14.15 1.82
CA GLN A 146 2.45 -13.85 2.99
C GLN A 146 2.77 -12.36 3.12
N ILE A 147 2.05 -11.49 2.42
CA ILE A 147 2.23 -10.05 2.55
C ILE A 147 1.79 -9.62 3.96
N PRO A 148 2.66 -9.02 4.79
CA PRO A 148 2.25 -8.48 6.08
C PRO A 148 1.43 -7.21 5.87
N ALA A 149 0.43 -6.96 6.72
CA ALA A 149 -0.38 -5.75 6.66
C ALA A 149 0.45 -4.49 6.96
N HIS A 150 1.38 -4.61 7.86
CA HIS A 150 2.35 -3.58 8.26
C HIS A 150 3.58 -4.25 8.88
N ILE A 151 4.66 -3.50 8.96
CA ILE A 151 5.87 -3.90 9.68
C ILE A 151 5.94 -3.05 10.95
N GLU A 152 5.89 -3.70 12.11
CA GLU A 152 5.99 -3.02 13.40
C GLU A 152 7.44 -2.79 13.77
N ILE A 153 7.76 -1.56 14.21
CA ILE A 153 9.07 -1.19 14.71
C ILE A 153 8.92 -0.64 16.12
N ASP A 154 9.56 -1.30 17.08
CA ASP A 154 9.59 -0.82 18.46
C ASP A 154 10.60 0.33 18.60
N VAL A 155 10.08 1.49 18.95
CA VAL A 155 10.88 2.71 19.17
C VAL A 155 11.13 3.02 20.64
N THR A 156 10.72 2.14 21.55
CA THR A 156 10.73 2.40 23.00
C THR A 156 12.12 2.79 23.51
N ASN A 157 13.16 2.09 23.06
CA ASN A 157 14.55 2.31 23.49
C ASN A 157 15.30 3.36 22.66
N LEU A 158 14.63 4.05 21.74
CA LEU A 158 15.27 5.03 20.88
C LEU A 158 15.49 6.35 21.62
N VAL A 159 16.76 6.74 21.76
CA VAL A 159 17.19 7.96 22.47
C VAL A 159 17.53 9.09 21.50
N LEU A 160 17.69 10.32 22.03
CA LEU A 160 18.08 11.49 21.25
C LEU A 160 19.37 11.27 20.46
N GLY A 161 19.39 11.72 19.19
CA GLY A 161 20.54 11.62 18.31
C GLY A 161 20.78 10.22 17.71
N HIS A 162 19.90 9.25 17.98
CA HIS A 162 19.98 7.91 17.40
C HIS A 162 18.95 7.74 16.28
N SER A 163 19.29 6.84 15.35
CA SER A 163 18.43 6.46 14.24
C SER A 163 18.26 4.94 14.19
N ILE A 164 17.14 4.49 13.63
CA ILE A 164 16.91 3.10 13.28
C ILE A 164 17.06 2.98 11.75
N HIS A 165 17.91 2.06 11.32
CA HIS A 165 18.14 1.75 9.91
C HIS A 165 17.33 0.55 9.47
N VAL A 166 17.20 0.37 8.17
CA VAL A 166 16.51 -0.80 7.59
C VAL A 166 17.16 -2.12 8.02
N SER A 167 18.50 -2.13 8.22
CA SER A 167 19.26 -3.26 8.71
C SER A 167 18.86 -3.76 10.11
N ASP A 168 18.31 -2.88 10.94
CA ASP A 168 17.95 -3.20 12.33
C ASP A 168 16.57 -3.89 12.44
N ILE A 169 15.84 -3.97 11.31
CA ILE A 169 14.51 -4.55 11.27
C ILE A 169 14.61 -6.06 11.07
N THR A 170 13.92 -6.81 11.91
CA THR A 170 13.72 -8.23 11.71
C THR A 170 12.50 -8.46 10.83
N PRO A 171 12.68 -8.90 9.55
CA PRO A 171 11.55 -9.17 8.68
C PRO A 171 10.74 -10.36 9.20
N PRO A 172 9.41 -10.37 9.01
CA PRO A 172 8.57 -11.54 9.32
C PRO A 172 8.92 -12.72 8.40
N GLU A 173 8.48 -13.91 8.79
CA GLU A 173 8.78 -15.14 8.05
C GLU A 173 8.30 -15.08 6.58
N GLY A 174 9.20 -15.39 5.66
CA GLY A 174 8.90 -15.42 4.22
C GLY A 174 8.96 -14.06 3.51
N VAL A 175 9.36 -13.00 4.21
CA VAL A 175 9.50 -11.64 3.66
C VAL A 175 10.97 -11.28 3.53
N LYS A 176 11.36 -10.76 2.38
CA LYS A 176 12.69 -10.21 2.12
C LYS A 176 12.56 -8.71 1.88
N ILE A 177 13.26 -7.90 2.66
CA ILE A 177 13.33 -6.45 2.46
C ILE A 177 14.27 -6.18 1.27
N LEU A 178 13.83 -5.36 0.33
CA LEU A 178 14.58 -4.93 -0.86
C LEU A 178 15.14 -3.51 -0.70
N THR A 179 14.56 -2.73 0.21
CA THR A 179 15.02 -1.36 0.52
C THR A 179 16.46 -1.41 1.02
N ASP A 180 17.25 -0.42 0.64
CA ASP A 180 18.67 -0.32 1.02
C ASP A 180 18.83 -0.38 2.54
N PRO A 181 19.66 -1.30 3.07
CA PRO A 181 19.85 -1.52 4.50
C PRO A 181 20.43 -0.30 5.24
N ASP A 182 21.19 0.56 4.54
CA ASP A 182 21.83 1.73 5.13
C ASP A 182 20.89 2.94 5.26
N LEU A 183 19.70 2.88 4.70
CA LEU A 183 18.72 3.97 4.83
C LEU A 183 18.19 4.07 6.27
N SER A 184 18.14 5.32 6.76
CA SER A 184 17.52 5.64 8.04
C SER A 184 16.00 5.66 7.87
N LEU A 185 15.31 4.91 8.71
CA LEU A 185 13.85 4.90 8.78
C LEU A 185 13.32 5.97 9.70
N ILE A 186 13.95 6.10 10.86
CA ILE A 186 13.50 6.93 11.96
C ILE A 186 14.72 7.62 12.55
N HIS A 187 14.60 8.91 12.78
CA HIS A 187 15.60 9.69 13.47
C HIS A 187 14.95 10.52 14.57
N ILE A 188 15.61 10.62 15.74
CA ILE A 188 15.19 11.55 16.79
C ILE A 188 16.17 12.70 16.87
N SER A 189 15.72 13.88 16.47
CA SER A 189 16.48 15.12 16.54
C SER A 189 16.14 15.95 17.79
N GLU A 190 17.08 16.76 18.22
CA GLU A 190 16.81 17.77 19.23
C GLU A 190 15.90 18.86 18.65
N PRO A 191 14.90 19.35 19.41
CA PRO A 191 14.09 20.46 18.96
C PRO A 191 14.99 21.69 18.76
N THR A 192 14.99 22.26 17.57
CA THR A 192 15.72 23.49 17.28
C THR A 192 15.14 24.60 18.18
N ARG A 193 15.86 24.95 19.24
CA ARG A 193 15.52 26.10 20.07
C ARG A 193 15.66 27.34 19.18
N LEU A 194 14.54 27.92 18.77
CA LEU A 194 14.54 29.28 18.23
C LEU A 194 15.11 30.16 19.33
N LEU A 195 16.34 30.62 19.16
CA LEU A 195 16.90 31.71 19.95
C LEU A 195 16.01 32.92 19.64
N SER A 196 15.08 33.23 20.56
CA SER A 196 14.40 34.53 20.56
C SER A 196 15.44 35.59 20.84
N ILE A 197 15.77 36.36 19.81
CA ILE A 197 16.50 37.64 19.91
C ILE A 197 15.54 38.66 20.51
#